data_db7203f11b052cac3493a7ec2d29506c
#
_entry.id   db7203f11b052cac3493a7ec2d29506c
#
_cell.length_a   1.000
_cell.length_b   1.000
_cell.length_c   1.000
_cell.angle_alpha   90.00
_cell.angle_beta   90.00
_cell.angle_gamma   90.00
#
_symmetry.space_group_name_H-M   'P 1'
#
loop_
_entity.id
_entity.type
_entity.pdbx_description
1 polymer ?
#
loop_
_entity_poly.entity_id
_entity_poly.type
_entity_poly.pdbx_seq_one_letter_code
_entity_poly.pdbx_strand_id
1 'polypeptide(L)'
;RCFPFDLERTGEIGGLVEAAVERFHGKYPGQPVRLDVGTDRLVLADLSHLSEAVCNLLCNGYEAAVQAGREEPQVVLRVRAERMWTVLEVEDNGPGIPPERQGKIFEPFVTSKNTNYNWGMGLYYVRKIVRSHLGRLRLESRDGEGARFQIMLPLYDPRQKE
;
A
#
# COMPACT_ATOMS: atom_id res chain seq x y z
N ARG A 1 10.19 6.23 24.26
CA ARG A 1 9.80 6.10 22.86
C ARG A 1 9.27 4.70 22.59
N CYS A 2 8.03 4.61 22.25
CA CYS A 2 7.44 3.34 21.86
C CYS A 2 7.03 3.38 20.40
N PHE A 3 7.69 2.60 19.59
CA PHE A 3 7.11 2.21 18.30
C PHE A 3 6.17 1.05 18.57
N PRO A 4 4.93 1.13 18.14
CA PRO A 4 4.00 0.02 18.29
C PRO A 4 4.32 -1.14 17.34
N PHE A 5 5.40 -1.03 16.57
CA PHE A 5 5.79 -1.97 15.53
C PHE A 5 7.13 -2.61 15.86
N ASP A 6 7.22 -3.90 15.57
CA ASP A 6 8.44 -4.68 15.75
C ASP A 6 9.34 -4.52 14.52
N LEU A 7 10.19 -3.49 14.56
CA LEU A 7 11.11 -3.18 13.47
C LEU A 7 12.42 -3.97 13.51
N GLU A 8 12.58 -4.85 14.48
CA GLU A 8 13.83 -5.63 14.59
C GLU A 8 13.84 -6.85 13.67
N ARG A 9 12.69 -7.19 13.11
CA ARG A 9 12.59 -8.33 12.21
C ARG A 9 12.91 -7.93 10.79
N THR A 10 13.77 -8.72 10.16
CA THR A 10 13.95 -8.65 8.72
C THR A 10 12.99 -9.61 8.06
N GLY A 11 12.46 -9.20 6.93
CA GLY A 11 11.55 -10.04 6.17
C GLY A 11 11.86 -10.01 4.70
N GLU A 12 11.54 -11.11 4.04
CA GLU A 12 11.62 -11.20 2.59
C GLU A 12 10.37 -10.57 1.99
N ILE A 13 10.55 -9.86 0.90
CA ILE A 13 9.46 -9.20 0.18
C ILE A 13 8.39 -10.22 -0.24
N GLY A 14 8.79 -11.42 -0.66
CA GLY A 14 7.84 -12.46 -1.03
C GLY A 14 6.85 -12.81 0.07
N GLY A 15 7.34 -12.94 1.30
CA GLY A 15 6.48 -13.23 2.46
C GLY A 15 5.52 -12.09 2.77
N LEU A 16 5.98 -10.84 2.62
CA LEU A 16 5.14 -9.66 2.80
C LEU A 16 4.03 -9.61 1.76
N VAL A 17 4.36 -9.81 0.50
CA VAL A 17 3.40 -9.81 -0.62
C VAL A 17 2.37 -10.91 -0.42
N GLU A 18 2.81 -12.12 -0.11
CA GLU A 18 1.93 -13.26 0.12
C GLU A 18 0.96 -12.99 1.26
N ALA A 19 1.44 -12.47 2.39
CA ALA A 19 0.60 -12.14 3.53
C ALA A 19 -0.43 -11.06 3.21
N ALA A 20 -0.05 -10.04 2.45
CA ALA A 20 -0.96 -8.96 2.06
C ALA A 20 -2.06 -9.46 1.12
N VAL A 21 -1.72 -10.29 0.14
CA VAL A 21 -2.67 -10.86 -0.81
C VAL A 21 -3.61 -11.82 -0.10
N GLU A 22 -3.10 -12.63 0.82
CA GLU A 22 -3.93 -13.53 1.61
C GLU A 22 -4.96 -12.77 2.45
N ARG A 23 -4.56 -11.67 3.09
CA ARG A 23 -5.48 -10.80 3.83
C ARG A 23 -6.54 -10.19 2.90
N PHE A 24 -6.13 -9.76 1.72
CA PHE A 24 -7.05 -9.22 0.71
C PHE A 24 -8.09 -10.27 0.29
N HIS A 25 -7.66 -11.49 0.01
CA HIS A 25 -8.55 -12.59 -0.37
C HIS A 25 -9.45 -13.04 0.78
N GLY A 26 -9.09 -12.79 2.02
CA GLY A 26 -9.97 -12.98 3.17
C GLY A 26 -11.20 -12.09 3.12
N LYS A 27 -11.05 -10.87 2.60
CA LYS A 27 -12.15 -9.92 2.45
C LYS A 27 -12.87 -10.04 1.10
N TYR A 28 -12.13 -10.31 0.04
CA TYR A 28 -12.66 -10.40 -1.33
C TYR A 28 -12.22 -11.72 -1.97
N PRO A 29 -12.85 -12.85 -1.56
CA PRO A 29 -12.50 -14.15 -2.12
C PRO A 29 -12.73 -14.19 -3.64
N GLY A 30 -11.78 -14.76 -4.36
CA GLY A 30 -11.89 -14.94 -5.79
C GLY A 30 -11.54 -13.71 -6.63
N GLN A 31 -11.31 -12.54 -6.01
CA GLN A 31 -10.87 -11.37 -6.76
C GLN A 31 -9.37 -11.48 -7.04
N PRO A 32 -8.96 -11.53 -8.32
CA PRO A 32 -7.53 -11.64 -8.63
C PRO A 32 -6.77 -10.36 -8.30
N VAL A 33 -5.55 -10.54 -7.83
CA VAL A 33 -4.54 -9.49 -7.71
C VAL A 33 -3.43 -9.81 -8.70
N ARG A 34 -3.16 -8.90 -9.62
CA ARG A 34 -2.03 -9.06 -10.52
C ARG A 34 -0.75 -8.74 -9.75
N LEU A 35 0.23 -9.64 -9.82
CA LEU A 35 1.49 -9.51 -9.12
C LEU A 35 2.65 -9.33 -10.09
N ASP A 36 3.53 -8.39 -9.80
CA ASP A 36 4.77 -8.18 -10.51
C ASP A 36 5.86 -7.90 -9.47
N VAL A 37 6.53 -8.96 -9.01
CA VAL A 37 7.54 -8.87 -7.96
C VAL A 37 8.92 -8.98 -8.59
N GLY A 38 9.59 -7.84 -8.73
CA GLY A 38 10.86 -7.71 -9.41
C GLY A 38 12.09 -7.71 -8.51
N THR A 39 11.92 -8.00 -7.22
CA THR A 39 13.04 -8.04 -6.27
C THR A 39 12.74 -8.95 -5.10
N ASP A 40 13.79 -9.54 -4.54
CA ASP A 40 13.73 -10.35 -3.33
C ASP A 40 14.46 -9.70 -2.14
N ARG A 41 14.69 -8.39 -2.22
CA ARG A 41 15.40 -7.65 -1.17
C ARG A 41 14.78 -7.87 0.20
N LEU A 42 15.66 -7.90 1.20
CA LEU A 42 15.23 -7.90 2.58
C LEU A 42 14.82 -6.49 3.00
N VAL A 43 13.81 -6.40 3.83
CA VAL A 43 13.40 -5.16 4.47
C VAL A 43 13.39 -5.35 5.98
N LEU A 44 13.74 -4.30 6.71
CA LEU A 44 13.58 -4.27 8.15
C LEU A 44 12.16 -3.78 8.43
N ALA A 45 11.31 -4.66 8.92
CA ALA A 45 9.90 -4.36 8.98
C ALA A 45 9.16 -5.18 10.02
N ASP A 46 8.07 -4.61 10.51
CA ASP A 46 7.02 -5.36 11.16
C ASP A 46 6.12 -5.91 10.05
N LEU A 47 6.33 -7.16 9.68
CA LEU A 47 5.66 -7.77 8.54
C LEU A 47 4.13 -7.82 8.73
N SER A 48 3.67 -8.03 9.95
CA SER A 48 2.23 -8.07 10.24
C SER A 48 1.56 -6.73 9.93
N HIS A 49 2.10 -5.64 10.46
CA HIS A 49 1.54 -4.31 10.23
C HIS A 49 1.75 -3.84 8.78
N LEU A 50 2.90 -4.14 8.21
CA LEU A 50 3.20 -3.73 6.85
C LEU A 50 2.33 -4.48 5.83
N SER A 51 2.07 -5.78 6.05
CA SER A 51 1.14 -6.53 5.21
C SER A 51 -0.29 -6.01 5.34
N GLU A 52 -0.68 -5.56 6.53
CA GLU A 52 -1.97 -4.90 6.74
C GLU A 52 -2.06 -3.59 5.97
N ALA A 53 -1.00 -2.79 5.97
CA ALA A 53 -0.95 -1.54 5.20
C ALA A 53 -1.12 -1.81 3.70
N VAL A 54 -0.40 -2.78 3.16
CA VAL A 54 -0.52 -3.15 1.74
C VAL A 54 -1.93 -3.68 1.45
N CYS A 55 -2.48 -4.53 2.32
CA CYS A 55 -3.85 -5.01 2.18
C CYS A 55 -4.86 -3.87 2.14
N ASN A 56 -4.70 -2.86 3.01
CA ASN A 56 -5.56 -1.67 3.00
C ASN A 56 -5.52 -0.96 1.65
N LEU A 57 -4.35 -0.81 1.05
CA LEU A 57 -4.22 -0.20 -0.27
C LEU A 57 -4.90 -1.04 -1.35
N LEU A 58 -4.75 -2.36 -1.30
CA LEU A 58 -5.41 -3.27 -2.24
C LEU A 58 -6.94 -3.17 -2.12
N CYS A 59 -7.45 -3.20 -0.90
CA CYS A 59 -8.89 -3.09 -0.66
C CYS A 59 -9.44 -1.74 -1.13
N ASN A 60 -8.75 -0.64 -0.81
CA ASN A 60 -9.18 0.68 -1.23
C ASN A 60 -9.23 0.80 -2.76
N GLY A 61 -8.22 0.28 -3.44
CA GLY A 61 -8.17 0.31 -4.91
C GLY A 61 -9.28 -0.51 -5.54
N TYR A 62 -9.50 -1.72 -5.03
CA TYR A 62 -10.58 -2.56 -5.52
C TYR A 62 -11.94 -1.92 -5.31
N GLU A 63 -12.21 -1.41 -4.09
CA GLU A 63 -13.46 -0.76 -3.75
C GLU A 63 -13.71 0.49 -4.60
N ALA A 64 -12.66 1.26 -4.86
CA ALA A 64 -12.76 2.43 -5.74
C ALA A 64 -13.16 2.04 -7.18
N ALA A 65 -12.57 0.99 -7.71
CA ALA A 65 -12.90 0.49 -9.05
C ALA A 65 -14.34 -0.03 -9.12
N VAL A 66 -14.80 -0.74 -8.10
CA VAL A 66 -16.19 -1.22 -8.01
C VAL A 66 -17.16 -0.04 -7.97
N GLN A 67 -16.90 0.93 -7.11
CA GLN A 67 -17.76 2.11 -6.97
C GLN A 67 -17.80 2.97 -8.24
N ALA A 68 -16.71 2.98 -9.00
CA ALA A 68 -16.66 3.67 -10.28
C ALA A 68 -17.41 2.93 -11.40
N GLY A 69 -17.94 1.75 -11.12
CA GLY A 69 -18.70 0.97 -12.09
C GLY A 69 -17.84 0.28 -13.13
N ARG A 70 -16.56 0.00 -12.84
CA ARG A 70 -15.71 -0.73 -13.77
C ARG A 70 -16.25 -2.14 -13.96
N GLU A 71 -16.33 -2.60 -15.21
CA GLU A 71 -16.77 -3.97 -15.51
C GLU A 71 -15.78 -4.99 -14.94
N GLU A 72 -14.50 -4.70 -15.05
CA GLU A 72 -13.43 -5.51 -14.50
C GLU A 72 -12.58 -4.69 -13.55
N PRO A 73 -12.97 -4.62 -12.26
CA PRO A 73 -12.12 -3.98 -11.25
C PRO A 73 -10.76 -4.67 -11.18
N GLN A 74 -9.69 -3.89 -11.25
CA GLN A 74 -8.33 -4.40 -11.28
C GLN A 74 -7.47 -3.76 -10.21
N VAL A 75 -6.68 -4.58 -9.53
CA VAL A 75 -5.62 -4.14 -8.65
C VAL A 75 -4.34 -4.86 -9.03
N VAL A 76 -3.25 -4.12 -9.04
CA VAL A 76 -1.92 -4.62 -9.38
C VAL A 76 -0.97 -4.28 -8.25
N LEU A 77 -0.24 -5.26 -7.76
CA LEU A 77 0.81 -5.07 -6.78
C LEU A 77 2.15 -5.31 -7.45
N ARG A 78 2.94 -4.25 -7.54
CA ARG A 78 4.30 -4.30 -8.09
C ARG A 78 5.32 -4.04 -7.01
N VAL A 79 6.40 -4.78 -7.04
CA VAL A 79 7.53 -4.54 -6.15
C VAL A 79 8.78 -4.41 -6.99
N ARG A 80 9.51 -3.31 -6.80
CA ARG A 80 10.76 -3.06 -7.51
C ARG A 80 11.83 -2.50 -6.59
N ALA A 81 13.06 -2.72 -6.99
CA ALA A 81 14.22 -2.09 -6.38
C ALA A 81 14.50 -0.77 -7.09
N GLU A 82 14.66 0.30 -6.33
CA GLU A 82 14.93 1.63 -6.86
C GLU A 82 15.98 2.30 -6.00
N ARG A 83 17.26 2.20 -6.42
CA ARG A 83 18.40 2.72 -5.65
C ARG A 83 18.39 2.24 -4.20
N MET A 84 18.21 3.18 -3.27
CA MET A 84 18.20 2.92 -1.82
C MET A 84 16.82 2.53 -1.30
N TRP A 85 15.86 2.32 -2.20
CA TRP A 85 14.48 2.04 -1.83
C TRP A 85 14.01 0.71 -2.38
N THR A 86 13.17 0.03 -1.61
CA THR A 86 12.29 -1.02 -2.12
C THR A 86 10.90 -0.41 -2.22
N VAL A 87 10.32 -0.44 -3.40
CA VAL A 87 9.03 0.22 -3.67
C VAL A 87 7.96 -0.83 -3.87
N LEU A 88 6.93 -0.76 -3.04
CA LEU A 88 5.71 -1.55 -3.21
C LEU A 88 4.64 -0.61 -3.77
N GLU A 89 4.17 -0.90 -4.96
CA GLU A 89 3.19 -0.08 -5.66
C GLU A 89 1.87 -0.82 -5.80
N VAL A 90 0.79 -0.19 -5.37
CA VAL A 90 -0.57 -0.68 -5.59
C VAL A 90 -1.25 0.23 -6.58
N GLU A 91 -1.59 -0.31 -7.74
CA GLU A 91 -2.31 0.40 -8.79
C GLU A 91 -3.72 -0.13 -8.92
N ASP A 92 -4.68 0.76 -9.10
CA ASP A 92 -6.06 0.40 -9.38
C ASP A 92 -6.56 1.09 -10.64
N ASN A 93 -7.66 0.58 -11.18
CA ASN A 93 -8.35 1.18 -12.31
C ASN A 93 -9.63 1.92 -11.87
N GLY A 94 -9.63 2.46 -10.67
CA GLY A 94 -10.72 3.27 -10.17
C GLY A 94 -10.77 4.66 -10.83
N PRO A 95 -11.50 5.61 -10.23
CA PRO A 95 -11.72 6.92 -10.83
C PRO A 95 -10.53 7.87 -10.69
N GLY A 96 -9.52 7.51 -9.91
CA GLY A 96 -8.46 8.43 -9.54
C GLY A 96 -8.88 9.42 -8.45
N ILE A 97 -7.94 10.24 -8.05
CA ILE A 97 -8.12 11.22 -6.98
C ILE A 97 -7.74 12.59 -7.53
N PRO A 98 -8.67 13.54 -7.53
CA PRO A 98 -8.37 14.90 -8.00
C PRO A 98 -7.25 15.54 -7.19
N PRO A 99 -6.40 16.37 -7.81
CA PRO A 99 -5.27 16.99 -7.13
C PRO A 99 -5.64 17.73 -5.83
N GLU A 100 -6.79 18.40 -5.81
CA GLU A 100 -7.25 19.15 -4.65
C GLU A 100 -7.60 18.27 -3.44
N ARG A 101 -7.80 16.97 -3.66
CA ARG A 101 -8.10 16.02 -2.59
C ARG A 101 -6.89 15.20 -2.14
N GLN A 102 -5.85 15.14 -2.95
CA GLN A 102 -4.72 14.23 -2.70
C GLN A 102 -4.00 14.53 -1.38
N GLY A 103 -3.92 15.78 -0.98
CA GLY A 103 -3.32 16.15 0.29
C GLY A 103 -4.14 15.79 1.52
N LYS A 104 -5.44 15.62 1.34
CA LYS A 104 -6.38 15.41 2.46
C LYS A 104 -6.67 13.94 2.74
N ILE A 105 -6.46 13.06 1.79
CA ILE A 105 -6.87 11.64 1.94
C ILE A 105 -6.11 10.91 3.03
N PHE A 106 -4.94 11.42 3.43
CA PHE A 106 -4.14 10.84 4.49
C PHE A 106 -4.44 11.39 5.88
N GLU A 107 -5.33 12.37 5.98
CA GLU A 107 -5.73 12.92 7.27
C GLU A 107 -6.67 11.96 8.00
N PRO A 108 -6.60 11.89 9.35
CA PRO A 108 -7.51 11.04 10.11
C PRO A 108 -8.93 11.58 10.04
N PHE A 109 -9.91 10.67 10.03
CA PHE A 109 -11.35 10.99 10.05
C PHE A 109 -11.85 11.80 8.87
N VAL A 110 -11.06 11.91 7.81
CA VAL A 110 -11.55 12.49 6.57
C VAL A 110 -12.46 11.45 5.91
N THR A 111 -13.74 11.59 6.14
CA THR A 111 -14.74 10.79 5.46
C THR A 111 -15.52 11.70 4.54
N SER A 112 -15.67 11.30 3.30
CA SER A 112 -16.59 11.93 2.39
C SER A 112 -17.47 10.84 1.81
N LYS A 113 -18.78 11.02 1.93
CA LYS A 113 -19.73 10.09 1.32
C LYS A 113 -19.62 10.04 -0.20
N ASN A 114 -18.91 11.01 -0.78
CA ASN A 114 -18.72 11.13 -2.22
C ASN A 114 -17.34 10.64 -2.67
N THR A 115 -16.59 9.98 -1.81
CA THR A 115 -15.28 9.44 -2.20
C THR A 115 -15.43 8.02 -2.71
N ASN A 116 -14.68 7.73 -3.76
CA ASN A 116 -14.61 6.37 -4.32
C ASN A 116 -13.51 5.54 -3.66
N TYR A 117 -12.81 6.11 -2.69
CA TYR A 117 -11.81 5.44 -1.87
C TYR A 117 -12.25 5.49 -0.42
N ASN A 118 -12.07 4.38 0.28
CA ASN A 118 -12.43 4.27 1.69
C ASN A 118 -11.32 4.90 2.53
N TRP A 119 -11.33 6.22 2.64
CA TRP A 119 -10.24 6.95 3.25
C TRP A 119 -10.22 6.83 4.76
N GLY A 120 -11.17 7.33 5.44
CA GLY A 120 -11.30 7.27 6.89
C GLY A 120 -9.98 7.08 7.64
N MET A 121 -9.95 6.08 8.52
CA MET A 121 -8.73 5.72 9.26
C MET A 121 -7.73 4.91 8.44
N GLY A 122 -8.17 4.28 7.34
CA GLY A 122 -7.33 3.35 6.58
C GLY A 122 -6.06 3.97 6.04
N LEU A 123 -6.17 5.05 5.26
CA LEU A 123 -4.99 5.68 4.66
C LEU A 123 -4.14 6.44 5.68
N TYR A 124 -4.75 7.04 6.68
CA TYR A 124 -4.01 7.63 7.80
C TYR A 124 -3.14 6.57 8.48
N TYR A 125 -3.73 5.40 8.74
CA TYR A 125 -3.03 4.30 9.38
C TYR A 125 -1.90 3.75 8.50
N VAL A 126 -2.15 3.60 7.20
CA VAL A 126 -1.12 3.19 6.23
C VAL A 126 0.07 4.14 6.29
N ARG A 127 -0.18 5.44 6.25
CA ARG A 127 0.89 6.43 6.33
C ARG A 127 1.67 6.32 7.64
N LYS A 128 0.98 6.11 8.74
CA LYS A 128 1.59 5.96 10.06
C LYS A 128 2.51 4.74 10.11
N ILE A 129 2.04 3.60 9.60
CA ILE A 129 2.86 2.38 9.49
C ILE A 129 4.11 2.65 8.66
N VAL A 130 3.94 3.22 7.47
CA VAL A 130 5.05 3.48 6.54
C VAL A 130 6.08 4.41 7.16
N ARG A 131 5.63 5.49 7.78
CA ARG A 131 6.53 6.44 8.46
C ARG A 131 7.27 5.82 9.65
N SER A 132 6.62 4.91 10.37
CA SER A 132 7.25 4.17 11.47
C SER A 132 8.35 3.24 10.97
N HIS A 133 8.30 2.87 9.70
CA HIS A 133 9.33 2.07 9.03
C HIS A 133 10.41 2.95 8.35
N LEU A 134 10.42 4.25 8.65
CA LEU A 134 11.32 5.23 8.00
C LEU A 134 11.10 5.30 6.49
N GLY A 135 9.92 4.92 6.06
CA GLY A 135 9.53 4.92 4.66
C GLY A 135 8.78 6.18 4.25
N ARG A 136 8.40 6.20 3.00
CA ARG A 136 7.60 7.27 2.40
C ARG A 136 6.42 6.66 1.67
N LEU A 137 5.30 7.34 1.73
CA LEU A 137 4.10 6.98 0.99
C LEU A 137 3.86 8.07 -0.07
N ARG A 138 3.83 7.67 -1.33
CA ARG A 138 3.56 8.57 -2.45
C ARG A 138 2.28 8.16 -3.16
N LEU A 139 1.63 9.14 -3.76
CA LEU A 139 0.45 8.95 -4.57
C LEU A 139 0.68 9.56 -5.95
N GLU A 140 0.45 8.76 -6.98
CA GLU A 140 0.34 9.23 -8.36
C GLU A 140 -1.07 8.91 -8.84
N SER A 141 -1.81 9.93 -9.17
CA SER A 141 -3.18 9.76 -9.61
C SER A 141 -3.60 10.86 -10.57
N ARG A 142 -4.43 10.46 -11.52
CA ARG A 142 -5.09 11.38 -12.44
C ARG A 142 -6.58 11.12 -12.39
N ASP A 143 -7.34 12.20 -12.47
CA ASP A 143 -8.78 12.11 -12.50
C ASP A 143 -9.23 11.23 -13.69
N GLY A 144 -10.02 10.21 -13.38
CA GLY A 144 -10.52 9.24 -14.35
C GLY A 144 -9.58 8.09 -14.72
N GLU A 145 -8.33 8.11 -14.27
CA GLU A 145 -7.30 7.14 -14.69
C GLU A 145 -6.80 6.21 -13.59
N GLY A 146 -7.49 6.18 -12.44
CA GLY A 146 -7.05 5.35 -11.32
C GLY A 146 -5.98 5.99 -10.47
N ALA A 147 -5.44 5.22 -9.54
CA ALA A 147 -4.45 5.69 -8.58
C ALA A 147 -3.34 4.67 -8.40
N ARG A 148 -2.14 5.18 -8.11
CA ARG A 148 -0.98 4.38 -7.73
C ARG A 148 -0.49 4.88 -6.39
N PHE A 149 -0.56 4.01 -5.39
CA PHE A 149 0.02 4.27 -4.08
C PHE A 149 1.35 3.53 -3.99
N GLN A 150 2.39 4.24 -3.59
CA GLN A 150 3.75 3.69 -3.52
C GLN A 150 4.27 3.76 -2.10
N ILE A 151 4.56 2.60 -1.53
CA ILE A 151 5.26 2.49 -0.25
C ILE A 151 6.74 2.35 -0.58
N MET A 152 7.54 3.31 -0.13
CA MET A 152 9.00 3.30 -0.30
C MET A 152 9.65 2.95 1.02
N LEU A 153 10.31 1.81 1.07
CA LEU A 153 11.03 1.35 2.26
C LEU A 153 12.53 1.46 2.04
N PRO A 154 13.29 1.93 3.05
CA PRO A 154 14.73 1.99 2.94
C PRO A 154 15.33 0.61 2.70
N LEU A 155 16.36 0.55 1.87
CA LEU A 155 17.12 -0.68 1.68
C LEU A 155 17.74 -1.10 3.01
N TYR A 156 17.51 -2.36 3.40
CA TYR A 156 18.17 -2.95 4.54
C TYR A 156 19.46 -3.64 4.10
N ASP A 157 20.57 -3.22 4.69
CA ASP A 157 21.87 -3.86 4.49
C ASP A 157 22.33 -4.45 5.83
N PRO A 158 22.32 -5.80 5.97
CA PRO A 158 22.73 -6.44 7.22
C PRO A 158 24.17 -6.17 7.61
N ARG A 159 25.01 -5.69 6.67
CA ARG A 159 26.41 -5.33 6.96
C ARG A 159 26.54 -3.99 7.68
N GLN A 160 25.50 -3.19 7.71
CA GLN A 160 25.46 -1.88 8.38
C GLN A 160 25.01 -1.97 9.84
N LYS A 161 24.90 -3.16 10.39
CA LYS A 161 24.62 -3.38 11.80
C LYS A 161 25.86 -3.11 12.64
N GLU A 162 26.14 -1.86 12.90
CA GLU A 162 27.08 -1.48 13.96
C GLU A 162 26.59 -0.19 14.63
#